data_74d130d1413dcac58304ff7975705ba5
#
_entry.id   74d130d1413dcac58304ff7975705ba5
#
_cell.length_a   1.000
_cell.length_b   1.000
_cell.length_c   1.000
_cell.angle_alpha   90.00
_cell.angle_beta   90.00
_cell.angle_gamma   90.00
#
_symmetry.space_group_name_H-M   'P 1'
#
loop_
_entity.id
_entity.type
_entity.pdbx_description
1 polymer ?
#
loop_
_entity_poly.entity_id
_entity_poly.type
_entity_poly.pdbx_seq_one_letter_code
_entity_poly.pdbx_strand_id
1 'polypeptide(L)'
;YMLLVIELYALAKPKERRFCWTILLVIHAALFTLVPFFGTVFLWLDGACNYLWGTALALLPLLIIPRLLEKECAALSVIGVPLCFLSGWTNENAACGVLAAALLLLAGSAYRGKRTPISAWLCQAAQAAGAAMMILAPGNFARASAYAYDSMAWEIVKRLLRITLYTGVYAGAGLLAMPIVHGMGRALHVPMRNRRAALLLLTALLSAYA
;
A
#
# COMPACT_ATOMS: atom_id res chain seq x y z
N TYR A 1 -13.70 4.52 -4.79
CA TYR A 1 -13.11 5.66 -4.08
C TYR A 1 -13.36 5.57 -2.57
N MET A 2 -14.64 5.45 -2.12
CA MET A 2 -14.98 5.41 -0.69
C MET A 2 -14.33 4.25 0.06
N LEU A 3 -14.23 3.06 -0.55
CA LEU A 3 -13.53 1.93 0.05
C LEU A 3 -12.08 2.29 0.35
N LEU A 4 -11.34 2.83 -0.63
CA LEU A 4 -9.96 3.28 -0.46
C LEU A 4 -9.84 4.34 0.64
N VAL A 5 -10.75 5.32 0.69
CA VAL A 5 -10.77 6.35 1.75
C VAL A 5 -10.98 5.72 3.13
N ILE A 6 -11.88 4.75 3.26
CA ILE A 6 -12.13 4.03 4.53
C ILE A 6 -10.88 3.25 4.95
N GLU A 7 -10.21 2.57 4.03
CA GLU A 7 -8.97 1.83 4.31
C GLU A 7 -7.85 2.76 4.76
N LEU A 8 -7.62 3.85 4.03
CA LEU A 8 -6.62 4.87 4.39
C LEU A 8 -6.93 5.50 5.74
N TYR A 9 -8.22 5.78 6.01
CA TYR A 9 -8.66 6.28 7.30
C TYR A 9 -8.39 5.25 8.41
N ALA A 10 -8.69 3.97 8.18
CA ALA A 10 -8.44 2.90 9.15
C ALA A 10 -6.93 2.70 9.44
N LEU A 11 -6.07 2.90 8.43
CA LEU A 11 -4.63 2.85 8.57
C LEU A 11 -4.06 4.08 9.28
N ALA A 12 -4.61 5.26 9.02
CA ALA A 12 -4.15 6.53 9.59
C ALA A 12 -4.71 6.80 10.99
N LYS A 13 -5.85 6.18 11.34
CA LYS A 13 -6.55 6.46 12.60
C LYS A 13 -5.72 5.99 13.80
N PRO A 14 -5.42 6.87 14.76
CA PRO A 14 -4.88 6.45 16.05
C PRO A 14 -5.87 5.54 16.77
N LYS A 15 -5.38 4.69 17.69
CA LYS A 15 -6.20 3.72 18.45
C LYS A 15 -7.34 4.34 19.28
N GLU A 16 -7.38 5.66 19.39
CA GLU A 16 -8.41 6.39 20.07
C GLU A 16 -9.74 6.34 19.29
N ARG A 17 -10.81 6.01 19.98
CA ARG A 17 -12.09 5.55 19.46
C ARG A 17 -12.96 6.60 18.75
N ARG A 18 -12.57 7.88 18.73
CA ARG A 18 -13.42 8.92 18.14
C ARG A 18 -13.16 9.11 16.66
N PHE A 19 -14.22 9.29 15.88
CA PHE A 19 -14.13 9.66 14.48
C PHE A 19 -13.50 11.04 14.34
N CYS A 20 -12.55 11.19 13.39
CA CYS A 20 -11.81 12.43 13.20
C CYS A 20 -12.03 12.95 11.76
N TRP A 21 -12.86 13.96 11.63
CA TRP A 21 -13.15 14.63 10.36
C TRP A 21 -11.90 15.19 9.71
N THR A 22 -10.94 15.69 10.48
CA THR A 22 -9.70 16.25 9.97
C THR A 22 -8.88 15.20 9.22
N ILE A 23 -8.76 13.98 9.75
CA ILE A 23 -8.06 12.88 9.06
C ILE A 23 -8.75 12.57 7.73
N LEU A 24 -10.09 12.52 7.75
CA LEU A 24 -10.87 12.26 6.54
C LEU A 24 -10.64 13.34 5.48
N LEU A 25 -10.72 14.61 5.86
CA LEU A 25 -10.50 15.75 4.96
C LEU A 25 -9.07 15.76 4.40
N VAL A 26 -8.07 15.46 5.25
CA VAL A 26 -6.67 15.37 4.80
C VAL A 26 -6.48 14.23 3.80
N ILE A 27 -7.11 13.08 4.01
CA ILE A 27 -7.07 11.97 3.05
C ILE A 27 -7.68 12.39 1.72
N HIS A 28 -8.86 13.02 1.73
CA HIS A 28 -9.50 13.50 0.49
C HIS A 28 -8.63 14.54 -0.23
N ALA A 29 -8.11 15.53 0.51
CA ALA A 29 -7.23 16.54 -0.06
C ALA A 29 -5.95 15.90 -0.65
N ALA A 30 -5.33 14.97 0.07
CA ALA A 30 -4.14 14.25 -0.40
C ALA A 30 -4.43 13.43 -1.66
N LEU A 31 -5.51 12.66 -1.71
CA LEU A 31 -5.89 11.90 -2.90
C LEU A 31 -6.16 12.79 -4.09
N PHE A 32 -6.84 13.93 -3.88
CA PHE A 32 -7.16 14.85 -4.96
C PHE A 32 -5.94 15.61 -5.49
N THR A 33 -5.01 16.00 -4.61
CA THR A 33 -3.87 16.86 -4.99
C THR A 33 -2.60 16.10 -5.33
N LEU A 34 -2.36 14.94 -4.68
CA LEU A 34 -1.10 14.20 -4.84
C LEU A 34 -1.20 13.05 -5.85
N VAL A 35 -2.41 12.56 -6.15
CA VAL A 35 -2.56 11.52 -7.16
C VAL A 35 -2.49 12.14 -8.55
N PRO A 36 -1.45 11.85 -9.35
CA PRO A 36 -1.36 12.34 -10.69
C PRO A 36 -2.49 11.78 -11.54
N PHE A 37 -3.01 12.61 -12.45
CA PHE A 37 -4.12 12.21 -13.35
C PHE A 37 -5.36 11.67 -12.63
N PHE A 38 -5.77 12.33 -11.55
CA PHE A 38 -6.93 11.91 -10.71
C PHE A 38 -8.14 11.48 -11.55
N GLY A 39 -8.48 12.22 -12.61
CA GLY A 39 -9.59 11.88 -13.50
C GLY A 39 -9.41 10.51 -14.18
N THR A 40 -8.22 10.23 -14.67
CA THR A 40 -7.92 8.93 -15.32
C THR A 40 -7.93 7.79 -14.32
N VAL A 41 -7.43 8.02 -13.12
CA VAL A 41 -7.29 6.98 -12.09
C VAL A 41 -8.63 6.66 -11.42
N PHE A 42 -9.46 7.66 -11.16
CA PHE A 42 -10.66 7.51 -10.36
C PHE A 42 -11.97 7.58 -11.15
N LEU A 43 -11.98 8.27 -12.29
CA LEU A 43 -13.21 8.51 -13.05
C LEU A 43 -13.28 7.71 -14.36
N TRP A 44 -12.15 7.35 -14.95
CA TRP A 44 -12.13 6.50 -16.13
C TRP A 44 -12.21 5.02 -15.71
N LEU A 45 -13.16 4.27 -16.25
CA LEU A 45 -13.49 2.91 -15.79
C LEU A 45 -12.28 1.96 -15.81
N ASP A 46 -11.54 1.93 -16.91
CA ASP A 46 -10.37 1.05 -17.06
C ASP A 46 -9.25 1.45 -16.10
N GLY A 47 -8.96 2.76 -15.98
CA GLY A 47 -8.03 3.29 -14.99
C GLY A 47 -8.46 2.98 -13.56
N ALA A 48 -9.75 3.18 -13.24
CA ALA A 48 -10.27 2.87 -11.93
C ALA A 48 -10.17 1.38 -11.58
N CYS A 49 -10.45 0.48 -12.52
CA CYS A 49 -10.29 -0.96 -12.31
C CYS A 49 -8.83 -1.33 -12.01
N ASN A 50 -7.88 -0.79 -12.78
CA ASN A 50 -6.47 -1.13 -12.63
C ASN A 50 -5.83 -0.47 -11.41
N TYR A 51 -6.14 0.79 -11.14
CA TYR A 51 -5.44 1.57 -10.11
C TYR A 51 -6.24 1.72 -8.82
N LEU A 52 -7.49 2.17 -8.88
CA LEU A 52 -8.28 2.42 -7.68
C LEU A 52 -8.65 1.12 -6.96
N TRP A 53 -9.28 0.19 -7.68
CA TRP A 53 -9.73 -1.09 -7.11
C TRP A 53 -8.55 -1.99 -6.77
N GLY A 54 -7.55 -2.04 -7.68
CA GLY A 54 -6.31 -2.77 -7.43
C GLY A 54 -5.60 -2.27 -6.17
N THR A 55 -5.49 -0.96 -5.97
CA THR A 55 -4.87 -0.40 -4.76
C THR A 55 -5.69 -0.68 -3.51
N ALA A 56 -7.01 -0.53 -3.55
CA ALA A 56 -7.87 -0.83 -2.42
C ALA A 56 -7.73 -2.31 -1.99
N LEU A 57 -7.79 -3.23 -2.92
CA LEU A 57 -7.57 -4.65 -2.62
C LEU A 57 -6.13 -4.92 -2.13
N ALA A 58 -5.13 -4.29 -2.74
CA ALA A 58 -3.73 -4.48 -2.37
C ALA A 58 -3.44 -4.06 -0.92
N LEU A 59 -4.13 -3.06 -0.37
CA LEU A 59 -3.91 -2.55 0.99
C LEU A 59 -4.49 -3.44 2.10
N LEU A 60 -5.38 -4.39 1.78
CA LEU A 60 -6.04 -5.25 2.77
C LEU A 60 -5.09 -5.97 3.74
N PRO A 61 -3.93 -6.53 3.32
CA PRO A 61 -2.99 -7.16 4.24
C PRO A 61 -2.47 -6.22 5.33
N LEU A 62 -2.28 -4.94 5.02
CA LEU A 62 -1.84 -3.93 5.99
C LEU A 62 -2.92 -3.60 7.05
N LEU A 63 -4.16 -3.97 6.79
CA LEU A 63 -5.26 -3.89 7.76
C LEU A 63 -5.46 -5.19 8.51
N ILE A 64 -5.34 -6.34 7.83
CA ILE A 64 -5.61 -7.67 8.37
C ILE A 64 -4.49 -8.12 9.30
N ILE A 65 -3.24 -8.10 8.81
CA ILE A 65 -2.08 -8.63 9.54
C ILE A 65 -1.86 -7.93 10.88
N PRO A 66 -1.86 -6.59 10.98
CA PRO A 66 -1.73 -5.93 12.29
C PRO A 66 -2.82 -6.29 13.29
N ARG A 67 -4.07 -6.48 12.81
CA ARG A 67 -5.17 -6.92 13.68
C ARG A 67 -4.98 -8.32 14.22
N LEU A 68 -4.49 -9.24 13.37
CA LEU A 68 -4.14 -10.61 13.79
C LEU A 68 -2.97 -10.62 14.79
N LEU A 69 -1.99 -9.72 14.63
CA LEU A 69 -0.89 -9.54 15.57
C LEU A 69 -1.34 -8.96 16.92
N GLU A 70 -2.40 -8.15 16.93
CA GLU A 70 -2.94 -7.60 18.19
C GLU A 70 -3.84 -8.60 18.91
N LYS A 71 -4.72 -9.25 18.18
CA LYS A 71 -5.68 -10.23 18.71
C LYS A 71 -6.03 -11.25 17.62
N GLU A 72 -5.73 -12.49 17.89
CA GLU A 72 -6.10 -13.59 17.01
C GLU A 72 -7.64 -13.73 17.00
N CYS A 73 -8.22 -13.72 15.79
CA CYS A 73 -9.64 -13.84 15.55
C CYS A 73 -9.88 -14.86 14.45
N ALA A 74 -10.59 -15.94 14.77
CA ALA A 74 -10.83 -17.05 13.84
C ALA A 74 -11.52 -16.58 12.55
N ALA A 75 -12.53 -15.74 12.64
CA ALA A 75 -13.23 -15.20 11.47
C ALA A 75 -12.27 -14.39 10.57
N LEU A 76 -11.44 -13.52 11.18
CA LEU A 76 -10.46 -12.72 10.43
C LEU A 76 -9.36 -13.60 9.84
N SER A 77 -8.97 -14.68 10.50
CA SER A 77 -7.99 -15.65 10.00
C SER A 77 -8.53 -16.37 8.74
N VAL A 78 -9.79 -16.84 8.79
CA VAL A 78 -10.43 -17.56 7.68
C VAL A 78 -10.65 -16.65 6.47
N ILE A 79 -11.23 -15.46 6.69
CA ILE A 79 -11.55 -14.51 5.61
C ILE A 79 -10.27 -13.80 5.13
N GLY A 80 -9.31 -13.58 6.01
CA GLY A 80 -8.06 -12.89 5.71
C GLY A 80 -7.19 -13.60 4.67
N VAL A 81 -7.14 -14.93 4.70
CA VAL A 81 -6.33 -15.71 3.74
C VAL A 81 -6.76 -15.47 2.29
N PRO A 82 -8.04 -15.67 1.89
CA PRO A 82 -8.46 -15.40 0.52
C PRO A 82 -8.38 -13.91 0.15
N LEU A 83 -8.63 -12.99 1.07
CA LEU A 83 -8.48 -11.56 0.80
C LEU A 83 -7.02 -11.17 0.56
N CYS A 84 -6.07 -11.74 1.32
CA CYS A 84 -4.65 -11.51 1.09
C CYS A 84 -4.18 -12.15 -0.23
N PHE A 85 -4.71 -13.31 -0.61
CA PHE A 85 -4.45 -13.89 -1.92
C PHE A 85 -4.91 -12.96 -3.05
N LEU A 86 -6.16 -12.48 -2.99
CA LEU A 86 -6.69 -11.53 -3.96
C LEU A 86 -5.88 -10.23 -3.99
N SER A 87 -5.44 -9.74 -2.82
CA SER A 87 -4.54 -8.58 -2.73
C SER A 87 -3.26 -8.76 -3.54
N GLY A 88 -2.63 -9.95 -3.45
CA GLY A 88 -1.44 -10.28 -4.25
C GLY A 88 -1.73 -10.35 -5.75
N TRP A 89 -2.95 -10.69 -6.13
CA TRP A 89 -3.36 -10.88 -7.53
C TRP A 89 -3.94 -9.62 -8.18
N THR A 90 -3.65 -8.44 -7.69
CA THR A 90 -4.19 -7.18 -8.22
C THR A 90 -3.28 -6.54 -9.27
N ASN A 91 -2.22 -5.89 -8.82
CA ASN A 91 -1.29 -5.13 -9.66
C ASN A 91 0.14 -5.45 -9.19
N GLU A 92 1.04 -5.74 -10.14
CA GLU A 92 2.40 -6.21 -9.85
C GLU A 92 3.15 -5.28 -8.87
N ASN A 93 3.08 -3.96 -9.12
CA ASN A 93 3.83 -2.98 -8.34
C ASN A 93 3.23 -2.81 -6.93
N ALA A 94 1.91 -2.63 -6.85
CA ALA A 94 1.21 -2.44 -5.57
C ALA A 94 1.30 -3.71 -4.71
N ALA A 95 1.08 -4.89 -5.31
CA ALA A 95 1.16 -6.17 -4.61
C ALA A 95 2.54 -6.43 -4.02
N CYS A 96 3.63 -6.19 -4.78
CA CYS A 96 5.00 -6.35 -4.30
C CYS A 96 5.34 -5.37 -3.18
N GLY A 97 4.93 -4.10 -3.31
CA GLY A 97 5.15 -3.08 -2.28
C GLY A 97 4.45 -3.42 -0.96
N VAL A 98 3.19 -3.83 -1.03
CA VAL A 98 2.41 -4.23 0.16
C VAL A 98 2.92 -5.54 0.74
N LEU A 99 3.32 -6.52 -0.10
CA LEU A 99 3.95 -7.77 0.33
C LEU A 99 5.20 -7.50 1.18
N ALA A 100 6.09 -6.63 0.70
CA ALA A 100 7.29 -6.24 1.42
C ALA A 100 6.97 -5.50 2.73
N ALA A 101 6.01 -4.56 2.71
CA ALA A 101 5.58 -3.82 3.90
C ALA A 101 4.97 -4.74 4.96
N ALA A 102 4.12 -5.68 4.57
CA ALA A 102 3.50 -6.65 5.47
C ALA A 102 4.54 -7.62 6.05
N LEU A 103 5.52 -8.06 5.24
CA LEU A 103 6.64 -8.88 5.71
C LEU A 103 7.50 -8.14 6.75
N LEU A 104 7.78 -6.87 6.52
CA LEU A 104 8.51 -6.02 7.48
C LEU A 104 7.73 -5.85 8.79
N LEU A 105 6.40 -5.75 8.75
CA LEU A 105 5.56 -5.71 9.95
C LEU A 105 5.65 -7.02 10.74
N LEU A 106 5.59 -8.17 10.07
CA LEU A 106 5.74 -9.49 10.70
C LEU A 106 7.13 -9.68 11.29
N ALA A 107 8.18 -9.41 10.51
CA ALA A 107 9.57 -9.50 10.96
C ALA A 107 9.84 -8.55 12.12
N GLY A 108 9.37 -7.32 12.06
CA GLY A 108 9.50 -6.34 13.13
C GLY A 108 8.73 -6.73 14.40
N SER A 109 7.61 -7.44 14.28
CA SER A 109 6.87 -7.99 15.41
C SER A 109 7.64 -9.14 16.07
N ALA A 110 8.16 -10.06 15.24
CA ALA A 110 8.98 -11.19 15.71
C ALA A 110 10.28 -10.72 16.36
N TYR A 111 10.98 -9.76 15.76
CA TYR A 111 12.19 -9.15 16.32
C TYR A 111 11.97 -8.53 17.70
N ARG A 112 10.79 -8.00 17.97
CA ARG A 112 10.41 -7.45 19.29
C ARG A 112 9.96 -8.53 20.28
N GLY A 113 10.14 -9.79 19.97
CA GLY A 113 9.71 -10.92 20.81
C GLY A 113 8.19 -11.05 20.94
N LYS A 114 7.40 -10.40 20.07
CA LYS A 114 5.95 -10.54 20.11
C LYS A 114 5.53 -11.82 19.39
N ARG A 115 4.51 -12.49 19.95
CA ARG A 115 3.91 -13.66 19.30
C ARG A 115 3.34 -13.27 17.95
N THR A 116 3.79 -13.94 16.90
CA THR A 116 3.24 -13.84 15.56
C THR A 116 2.38 -15.07 15.27
N PRO A 117 1.04 -14.93 15.22
CA PRO A 117 0.17 -16.07 15.02
C PRO A 117 0.36 -16.69 13.63
N ILE A 118 0.12 -17.99 13.51
CA ILE A 118 0.28 -18.74 12.26
C ILE A 118 -0.66 -18.19 11.17
N SER A 119 -1.83 -17.71 11.56
CA SER A 119 -2.82 -17.07 10.67
C SER A 119 -2.26 -15.84 9.94
N ALA A 120 -1.44 -15.03 10.61
CA ALA A 120 -0.79 -13.88 9.97
C ALA A 120 0.26 -14.32 8.93
N TRP A 121 1.01 -15.38 9.20
CA TRP A 121 1.93 -15.99 8.23
C TRP A 121 1.21 -16.65 7.06
N LEU A 122 0.05 -17.28 7.30
CA LEU A 122 -0.80 -17.83 6.24
C LEU A 122 -1.35 -16.73 5.33
N CYS A 123 -1.79 -15.60 5.89
CA CYS A 123 -2.18 -14.41 5.11
C CYS A 123 -1.02 -13.90 4.25
N GLN A 124 0.19 -13.81 4.81
CA GLN A 124 1.39 -13.38 4.09
C GLN A 124 1.76 -14.36 2.96
N ALA A 125 1.72 -15.66 3.22
CA ALA A 125 1.97 -16.70 2.22
C ALA A 125 0.94 -16.68 1.10
N ALA A 126 -0.34 -16.47 1.43
CA ALA A 126 -1.41 -16.35 0.46
C ALA A 126 -1.22 -15.12 -0.44
N GLN A 127 -0.81 -13.97 0.14
CA GLN A 127 -0.48 -12.78 -0.63
C GLN A 127 0.70 -13.02 -1.57
N ALA A 128 1.75 -13.69 -1.09
CA ALA A 128 2.90 -14.05 -1.91
C ALA A 128 2.51 -14.98 -3.07
N ALA A 129 1.62 -15.96 -2.82
CA ALA A 129 1.12 -16.85 -3.86
C ALA A 129 0.32 -16.09 -4.92
N GLY A 130 -0.58 -15.17 -4.52
CA GLY A 130 -1.31 -14.31 -5.45
C GLY A 130 -0.39 -13.43 -6.30
N ALA A 131 0.62 -12.80 -5.68
CA ALA A 131 1.63 -12.00 -6.37
C ALA A 131 2.46 -12.85 -7.36
N ALA A 132 2.87 -14.04 -6.96
CA ALA A 132 3.58 -14.97 -7.84
C ALA A 132 2.73 -15.38 -9.05
N MET A 133 1.45 -15.70 -8.85
CA MET A 133 0.53 -16.01 -9.96
C MET A 133 0.38 -14.83 -10.92
N MET A 134 0.27 -13.61 -10.39
CA MET A 134 0.18 -12.39 -11.21
C MET A 134 1.45 -12.16 -12.03
N ILE A 135 2.63 -12.25 -11.41
CA ILE A 135 3.92 -12.02 -12.07
C ILE A 135 4.21 -13.09 -13.11
N LEU A 136 3.91 -14.36 -12.80
CA LEU A 136 4.14 -15.50 -13.67
C LEU A 136 3.05 -15.71 -14.72
N ALA A 137 2.07 -14.82 -14.81
CA ALA A 137 1.02 -14.93 -15.81
C ALA A 137 1.59 -14.93 -17.24
N PRO A 138 1.16 -15.84 -18.12
CA PRO A 138 1.70 -15.96 -19.48
C PRO A 138 1.62 -14.66 -20.29
N GLY A 139 0.61 -13.83 -20.05
CA GLY A 139 0.46 -12.52 -20.68
C GLY A 139 1.59 -11.54 -20.36
N ASN A 140 2.23 -11.66 -19.20
CA ASN A 140 3.38 -10.83 -18.84
C ASN A 140 4.61 -11.21 -19.68
N PHE A 141 4.84 -12.49 -19.90
CA PHE A 141 5.92 -12.97 -20.77
C PHE A 141 5.67 -12.60 -22.24
N ALA A 142 4.43 -12.73 -22.72
CA ALA A 142 4.06 -12.32 -24.07
C ALA A 142 4.27 -10.80 -24.28
N ARG A 143 3.90 -9.98 -23.31
CA ARG A 143 4.19 -8.54 -23.36
C ARG A 143 5.69 -8.26 -23.33
N ALA A 144 6.43 -8.92 -22.45
CA ALA A 144 7.89 -8.74 -22.36
C ALA A 144 8.61 -9.14 -23.66
N SER A 145 8.19 -10.21 -24.33
CA SER A 145 8.78 -10.65 -25.61
C SER A 145 8.46 -9.71 -26.77
N ALA A 146 7.36 -8.95 -26.70
CA ALA A 146 7.00 -7.97 -27.72
C ALA A 146 7.89 -6.70 -27.69
N TYR A 147 8.58 -6.46 -26.56
CA TYR A 147 9.55 -5.37 -26.44
C TYR A 147 10.94 -5.87 -26.89
N ALA A 148 11.37 -5.44 -28.10
CA ALA A 148 12.75 -5.64 -28.51
C ALA A 148 13.65 -4.72 -27.67
N TYR A 149 14.41 -5.30 -26.74
CA TYR A 149 15.41 -4.57 -25.96
C TYR A 149 16.77 -4.70 -26.63
N ASP A 150 17.37 -3.59 -27.03
CA ASP A 150 18.73 -3.55 -27.58
C ASP A 150 19.77 -4.08 -26.58
N SER A 151 19.52 -3.85 -25.29
CA SER A 151 20.33 -4.37 -24.18
C SER A 151 19.48 -4.49 -22.90
N MET A 152 19.37 -5.71 -22.39
CA MET A 152 18.66 -5.98 -21.13
C MET A 152 19.29 -5.21 -19.96
N ALA A 153 20.61 -5.14 -19.90
CA ALA A 153 21.32 -4.43 -18.83
C ALA A 153 20.99 -2.93 -18.83
N TRP A 154 20.93 -2.32 -20.01
CA TRP A 154 20.59 -0.89 -20.14
C TRP A 154 19.13 -0.62 -19.75
N GLU A 155 18.21 -1.51 -20.07
CA GLU A 155 16.81 -1.40 -19.63
C GLU A 155 16.67 -1.51 -18.10
N ILE A 156 17.40 -2.42 -17.47
CA ILE A 156 17.43 -2.52 -16.01
C ILE A 156 17.95 -1.21 -15.39
N VAL A 157 19.04 -0.67 -15.91
CA VAL A 157 19.58 0.61 -15.42
C VAL A 157 18.56 1.75 -15.57
N LYS A 158 17.93 1.89 -16.73
CA LYS A 158 16.89 2.90 -16.96
C LYS A 158 15.71 2.75 -15.99
N ARG A 159 15.26 1.50 -15.75
CA ARG A 159 14.18 1.23 -14.81
C ARG A 159 14.57 1.57 -13.38
N LEU A 160 15.77 1.18 -12.95
CA LEU A 160 16.26 1.52 -11.60
C LEU A 160 16.41 3.03 -11.42
N LEU A 161 16.97 3.75 -12.40
CA LEU A 161 17.05 5.21 -12.36
C LEU A 161 15.67 5.86 -12.28
N ARG A 162 14.72 5.37 -13.07
CA ARG A 162 13.34 5.87 -13.07
C ARG A 162 12.66 5.65 -11.71
N ILE A 163 12.75 4.43 -11.17
CA ILE A 163 12.20 4.09 -9.86
C ILE A 163 12.85 4.98 -8.78
N THR A 164 14.17 5.13 -8.80
CA THR A 164 14.89 5.97 -7.82
C THR A 164 14.46 7.43 -7.93
N LEU A 165 14.35 7.95 -9.15
CA LEU A 165 13.92 9.33 -9.39
C LEU A 165 12.49 9.56 -8.88
N TYR A 166 11.54 8.71 -9.28
CA TYR A 166 10.15 8.84 -8.84
C TYR A 166 10.01 8.65 -7.33
N THR A 167 10.68 7.66 -6.76
CA THR A 167 10.69 7.47 -5.30
C THR A 167 11.26 8.71 -4.60
N GLY A 168 12.36 9.28 -5.13
CA GLY A 168 12.94 10.53 -4.61
C GLY A 168 12.00 11.72 -4.68
N VAL A 169 11.34 11.91 -5.82
CA VAL A 169 10.36 13.01 -6.00
C VAL A 169 9.17 12.84 -5.07
N TYR A 170 8.57 11.67 -5.04
CA TYR A 170 7.36 11.44 -4.23
C TYR A 170 7.68 11.33 -2.73
N ALA A 171 8.74 10.64 -2.34
CA ALA A 171 9.20 10.61 -0.95
C ALA A 171 9.63 12.01 -0.49
N GLY A 172 10.30 12.77 -1.35
CA GLY A 172 10.67 14.16 -1.10
C GLY A 172 9.46 15.05 -0.88
N ALA A 173 8.44 14.95 -1.75
CA ALA A 173 7.17 15.67 -1.58
C ALA A 173 6.47 15.26 -0.28
N GLY A 174 6.46 13.98 0.07
CA GLY A 174 5.93 13.48 1.35
C GLY A 174 6.68 14.03 2.56
N LEU A 175 8.01 14.07 2.49
CA LEU A 175 8.86 14.64 3.55
C LEU A 175 8.64 16.14 3.71
N LEU A 176 8.48 16.89 2.61
CA LEU A 176 8.16 18.32 2.64
C LEU A 176 6.74 18.59 3.16
N ALA A 177 5.79 17.74 2.87
CA ALA A 177 4.43 17.85 3.41
C ALA A 177 4.35 17.54 4.92
N MET A 178 5.30 16.77 5.47
CA MET A 178 5.31 16.38 6.89
C MET A 178 5.28 17.54 7.87
N PRO A 179 6.14 18.58 7.79
CA PRO A 179 6.09 19.71 8.71
C PRO A 179 4.76 20.46 8.62
N ILE A 180 4.17 20.53 7.43
CA ILE A 180 2.84 21.16 7.21
C ILE A 180 1.77 20.34 7.93
N VAL A 181 1.71 19.03 7.67
CA VAL A 181 0.75 18.10 8.32
C VAL A 181 0.98 18.07 9.85
N HIS A 182 2.25 18.14 10.28
CA HIS A 182 2.58 18.20 11.70
C HIS A 182 2.15 19.51 12.36
N GLY A 183 2.36 20.64 11.69
CA GLY A 183 1.91 21.96 12.14
C GLY A 183 0.39 22.02 12.24
N MET A 184 -0.32 21.53 11.21
CA MET A 184 -1.78 21.42 11.23
C MET A 184 -2.28 20.48 12.34
N GLY A 185 -1.61 19.32 12.55
CA GLY A 185 -1.95 18.38 13.61
C GLY A 185 -1.78 18.99 15.01
N ARG A 186 -0.76 19.86 15.22
CA ARG A 186 -0.60 20.62 16.46
C ARG A 186 -1.67 21.68 16.65
N ALA A 187 -1.96 22.45 15.62
CA ALA A 187 -2.98 23.50 15.65
C ALA A 187 -4.38 22.94 15.92
N LEU A 188 -4.66 21.72 15.45
CA LEU A 188 -5.96 21.03 15.58
C LEU A 188 -6.00 20.04 16.77
N HIS A 189 -4.98 20.02 17.63
CA HIS A 189 -4.88 19.13 18.81
C HIS A 189 -5.05 17.63 18.48
N VAL A 190 -4.66 17.20 17.26
CA VAL A 190 -4.74 15.80 16.84
C VAL A 190 -3.46 15.07 17.30
N PRO A 191 -3.53 14.06 18.18
CA PRO A 191 -2.35 13.33 18.63
C PRO A 191 -1.78 12.47 17.48
N MET A 192 -0.70 12.93 16.88
CA MET A 192 0.01 12.26 15.78
C MET A 192 0.98 11.20 16.31
N ARG A 193 0.48 10.15 16.96
CA ARG A 193 1.32 9.09 17.55
C ARG A 193 1.83 8.06 16.54
N ASN A 194 1.30 8.03 15.31
CA ASN A 194 1.66 7.05 14.28
C ASN A 194 2.29 7.69 13.03
N ARG A 195 3.23 8.63 13.21
CA ARG A 195 3.95 9.30 12.10
C ARG A 195 4.62 8.31 11.13
N ARG A 196 5.13 7.18 11.65
CA ARG A 196 5.81 6.16 10.84
C ARG A 196 4.84 5.39 9.93
N ALA A 197 3.61 5.12 10.40
CA ALA A 197 2.60 4.45 9.58
C ALA A 197 2.08 5.35 8.45
N ALA A 198 1.86 6.64 8.72
CA ALA A 198 1.45 7.61 7.70
C ALA A 198 2.53 7.79 6.62
N LEU A 199 3.82 7.79 6.99
CA LEU A 199 4.94 7.85 6.06
C LEU A 199 5.05 6.59 5.21
N LEU A 200 4.98 5.41 5.83
CA LEU A 200 5.02 4.14 5.10
C LEU A 200 3.84 4.01 4.15
N LEU A 201 2.66 4.52 4.55
CA LEU A 201 1.47 4.54 3.72
C LEU A 201 1.64 5.49 2.53
N LEU A 202 2.15 6.69 2.78
CA LEU A 202 2.38 7.67 1.72
C LEU A 202 3.45 7.17 0.73
N THR A 203 4.54 6.61 1.23
CA THR A 203 5.58 6.02 0.37
C THR A 203 5.07 4.79 -0.38
N ALA A 204 4.27 3.92 0.22
CA ALA A 204 3.67 2.76 -0.45
C ALA A 204 2.67 3.18 -1.54
N LEU A 205 1.82 4.18 -1.27
CA LEU A 205 0.89 4.72 -2.25
C LEU A 205 1.61 5.40 -3.41
N LEU A 206 2.68 6.12 -3.13
CA LEU A 206 3.44 6.86 -4.14
C LEU A 206 4.33 5.93 -4.98
N SER A 207 4.89 4.86 -4.40
CA SER A 207 5.64 3.85 -5.16
C SER A 207 4.76 2.93 -6.02
N ALA A 208 3.48 2.80 -5.71
CA ALA A 208 2.53 2.08 -6.55
C ALA A 208 2.20 2.82 -7.86
N TYR A 209 2.56 4.11 -7.95
CA TYR A 209 2.29 4.98 -9.09
C TYR A 209 3.52 5.25 -9.99
N ALA A 210 4.70 4.88 -9.56
CA ALA A 210 5.92 4.97 -10.36
C ALA A 210 6.10 3.74 -11.26
#